data_f2dea80dfb32aa88f8b93e1ac139db03
#
_entry.id   f2dea80dfb32aa88f8b93e1ac139db03
#
_cell.length_a   1.000
_cell.length_b   1.000
_cell.length_c   1.000
_cell.angle_alpha   90.00
_cell.angle_beta   90.00
_cell.angle_gamma   90.00
#
_symmetry.space_group_name_H-M   'P 1'
#
loop_
_entity.id
_entity.type
_entity.pdbx_description
1 polymer ?
#
loop_
_entity_poly.entity_id
_entity_poly.type
_entity_poly.pdbx_seq_one_letter_code
_entity_poly.pdbx_strand_id
1 'polypeptide(L)'
;MEETIEKIVLAIGLKRIYKVFNVMRNIYKFIDYFLIVTIGYSLVHGWKEDQLKAKNDQMGHLVKILGRGTANPASHVFLDNFMLRHEAYIDPTNFVINNDHVTLMGASKNQVWFSVSPNYDVYQIGKIPFAFLAQYLKSEKLLIVDHATLHKMAEKLNSPQGNCILINNTARCGSTLICQLFNRVPNTLVQSEPWALTYIHRLYNEKQIGWKEHLSLVESFVKLQFKPTQTKRTERYVIKLPLLCASLFKPIKDIFGDKIKFLFSVRHLKPSITSFVKVISTFEPEDPEVRGDFWLGSIGLPYEDKYKPIFAKYHSVRKTLTDTENIALGSGAVLAGFLANKSSYHYIAIYEEMMSDIQGSVKKMFQAFNVPLNMHECIQALDKHSQNKLFDTKDSQIISQEDWMKADDILTVLDLPLNTSMSTEEFISIIKS
;
A
#
# COMPACT_ATOMS: atom_id res chain seq x y z
N MET A 1 27.58 -8.46 -0.72
CA MET A 1 27.92 -7.09 -1.21
C MET A 1 26.64 -6.27 -1.48
N GLU A 2 25.67 -6.78 -2.25
CA GLU A 2 24.37 -6.09 -2.46
C GLU A 2 23.61 -5.84 -1.14
N GLU A 3 23.54 -6.79 -0.26
CA GLU A 3 22.85 -6.65 1.04
C GLU A 3 23.52 -5.61 1.95
N THR A 4 24.82 -5.45 1.83
CA THR A 4 25.60 -4.43 2.55
C THR A 4 25.37 -3.04 1.93
N ILE A 5 25.26 -2.96 0.60
CA ILE A 5 24.94 -1.71 -0.12
C ILE A 5 23.50 -1.28 0.16
N GLU A 6 22.54 -2.22 0.20
CA GLU A 6 21.14 -1.93 0.57
C GLU A 6 21.05 -1.37 2.01
N LYS A 7 21.81 -1.94 2.96
CA LYS A 7 21.89 -1.44 4.34
C LYS A 7 22.61 -0.08 4.44
N ILE A 8 23.63 0.14 3.63
CA ILE A 8 24.36 1.40 3.56
C ILE A 8 23.50 2.49 2.92
N VAL A 9 22.75 2.19 1.87
CA VAL A 9 21.82 3.13 1.22
C VAL A 9 20.68 3.52 2.17
N LEU A 10 20.20 2.59 2.98
CA LEU A 10 19.22 2.86 4.05
C LEU A 10 19.83 3.65 5.24
N ALA A 11 21.14 3.48 5.52
CA ALA A 11 21.81 4.11 6.67
C ALA A 11 22.47 5.46 6.39
N ILE A 12 22.88 5.73 5.14
CA ILE A 12 23.57 7.01 4.76
C ILE A 12 22.59 8.15 4.48
N GLY A 13 21.41 8.10 5.05
CA GLY A 13 20.46 9.20 4.89
C GLY A 13 20.16 9.46 3.42
N LEU A 14 19.15 8.80 2.92
CA LEU A 14 18.53 8.95 1.58
C LEU A 14 18.44 10.41 1.08
N LYS A 15 18.53 11.40 1.99
CA LYS A 15 18.54 12.85 1.72
C LYS A 15 19.69 13.33 0.84
N ARG A 16 20.92 12.85 1.09
CA ARG A 16 22.06 13.26 0.25
C ARG A 16 21.95 12.69 -1.15
N ILE A 17 21.52 11.44 -1.23
CA ILE A 17 21.27 10.77 -2.53
C ILE A 17 20.12 11.46 -3.26
N TYR A 18 19.06 11.86 -2.56
CA TYR A 18 17.94 12.60 -3.14
C TYR A 18 18.35 13.97 -3.69
N LYS A 19 19.16 14.75 -2.96
CA LYS A 19 19.70 16.03 -3.46
C LYS A 19 20.55 15.82 -4.71
N VAL A 20 21.47 14.86 -4.70
CA VAL A 20 22.31 14.53 -5.86
C VAL A 20 21.44 14.05 -7.03
N PHE A 21 20.48 13.18 -6.78
CA PHE A 21 19.55 12.71 -7.82
C PHE A 21 18.74 13.86 -8.43
N ASN A 22 18.19 14.75 -7.62
CA ASN A 22 17.41 15.88 -8.13
C ASN A 22 18.28 16.83 -8.97
N VAL A 23 19.52 17.06 -8.56
CA VAL A 23 20.47 17.86 -9.36
C VAL A 23 20.75 17.14 -10.68
N MET A 24 21.09 15.86 -10.67
CA MET A 24 21.35 15.07 -11.88
C MET A 24 20.10 14.98 -12.78
N ARG A 25 18.93 14.78 -12.21
CA ARG A 25 17.65 14.79 -12.94
C ARG A 25 17.41 16.13 -13.64
N ASN A 26 17.67 17.23 -12.94
CA ASN A 26 17.50 18.56 -13.53
C ASN A 26 18.53 18.84 -14.63
N ILE A 27 19.77 18.42 -14.43
CA ILE A 27 20.82 18.49 -15.47
C ILE A 27 20.41 17.63 -16.68
N TYR A 28 19.90 16.41 -16.45
CA TYR A 28 19.47 15.52 -17.51
C TYR A 28 18.26 16.10 -18.27
N LYS A 29 17.26 16.67 -17.57
CA LYS A 29 16.14 17.39 -18.19
C LYS A 29 16.62 18.61 -18.98
N PHE A 30 17.60 19.33 -18.48
CA PHE A 30 18.19 20.48 -19.19
C PHE A 30 18.93 20.05 -20.47
N ILE A 31 19.74 18.99 -20.39
CA ILE A 31 20.42 18.43 -21.56
C ILE A 31 19.41 17.91 -22.58
N ASP A 32 18.37 17.21 -22.14
CA ASP A 32 17.30 16.70 -23.01
C ASP A 32 16.57 17.86 -23.71
N TYR A 33 16.20 18.91 -22.95
CA TYR A 33 15.61 20.12 -23.51
C TYR A 33 16.53 20.78 -24.53
N PHE A 34 17.81 20.90 -24.22
CA PHE A 34 18.81 21.46 -25.14
C PHE A 34 18.94 20.64 -26.42
N LEU A 35 18.97 19.31 -26.31
CA LEU A 35 19.03 18.41 -27.47
C LEU A 35 17.76 18.48 -28.32
N ILE A 36 16.59 18.58 -27.68
CA ILE A 36 15.31 18.76 -28.42
C ILE A 36 15.33 20.06 -29.20
N VAL A 37 15.78 21.17 -28.59
CA VAL A 37 15.78 22.48 -29.21
C VAL A 37 16.86 22.60 -30.30
N THR A 38 18.03 21.96 -30.09
CA THR A 38 19.20 22.15 -30.98
C THR A 38 19.21 21.13 -32.15
N ILE A 39 18.79 19.90 -31.92
CA ILE A 39 18.90 18.81 -32.91
C ILE A 39 17.61 18.00 -33.09
N GLY A 40 16.51 18.40 -32.43
CA GLY A 40 15.22 17.71 -32.52
C GLY A 40 15.21 16.29 -31.90
N TYR A 41 16.17 15.98 -31.05
CA TYR A 41 16.32 14.67 -30.44
C TYR A 41 16.07 14.75 -28.93
N SER A 42 15.23 13.86 -28.38
CA SER A 42 14.98 13.75 -26.95
C SER A 42 15.63 12.50 -26.36
N LEU A 43 16.39 12.68 -25.28
CA LEU A 43 16.92 11.58 -24.47
C LEU A 43 15.84 10.99 -23.55
N VAL A 44 14.81 11.78 -23.24
CA VAL A 44 13.69 11.42 -22.37
C VAL A 44 12.40 11.49 -23.20
N HIS A 45 12.15 10.46 -24.00
CA HIS A 45 10.87 10.38 -24.69
C HIS A 45 9.76 10.09 -23.68
N GLY A 46 8.77 10.99 -23.60
CA GLY A 46 7.48 10.67 -23.01
C GLY A 46 7.13 11.26 -21.62
N TRP A 47 7.86 12.27 -21.12
CA TRP A 47 7.51 12.91 -19.85
C TRP A 47 6.40 13.95 -19.93
N LYS A 48 6.01 14.38 -21.12
CA LYS A 48 4.83 15.23 -21.27
C LYS A 48 3.62 14.34 -21.50
N GLU A 49 2.62 14.44 -20.63
CA GLU A 49 1.32 13.76 -20.77
C GLU A 49 0.74 13.90 -22.18
N ASP A 50 1.05 15.00 -22.87
CA ASP A 50 0.60 15.27 -24.23
C ASP A 50 1.26 14.41 -25.32
N GLN A 51 2.42 13.83 -25.09
CA GLN A 51 3.11 12.98 -26.07
C GLN A 51 2.66 11.52 -26.03
N LEU A 52 2.06 11.06 -24.91
CA LEU A 52 1.45 9.75 -24.81
C LEU A 52 0.13 9.63 -25.60
N LYS A 53 -0.52 10.75 -25.90
CA LYS A 53 -1.72 10.81 -26.75
C LYS A 53 -1.45 10.55 -28.24
N ALA A 54 -0.21 10.49 -28.70
CA ALA A 54 0.11 10.69 -30.11
C ALA A 54 0.23 9.45 -30.98
N LYS A 55 0.21 8.20 -30.44
CA LYS A 55 0.29 7.02 -31.35
C LYS A 55 -0.51 5.82 -30.84
N ASN A 56 -1.72 5.67 -31.36
CA ASN A 56 -2.64 4.55 -31.09
C ASN A 56 -3.10 4.42 -29.62
N ASP A 57 -4.34 4.76 -29.35
CA ASP A 57 -5.08 4.66 -28.07
C ASP A 57 -5.10 3.27 -27.39
N GLN A 58 -4.25 2.34 -27.79
CA GLN A 58 -4.23 0.95 -27.30
C GLN A 58 -2.83 0.42 -26.96
N MET A 59 -1.77 1.22 -27.14
CA MET A 59 -0.39 0.77 -26.90
C MET A 59 0.11 1.22 -25.54
N GLY A 60 0.75 0.31 -24.81
CA GLY A 60 1.46 0.62 -23.58
C GLY A 60 2.88 1.12 -23.85
N HIS A 61 3.31 2.11 -23.10
CA HIS A 61 4.66 2.68 -23.20
C HIS A 61 5.59 1.96 -22.22
N LEU A 62 6.47 1.10 -22.74
CA LEU A 62 7.49 0.42 -21.96
C LEU A 62 8.73 1.34 -21.86
N VAL A 63 9.16 1.59 -20.62
CA VAL A 63 10.30 2.46 -20.33
C VAL A 63 11.27 1.77 -19.38
N LYS A 64 12.57 1.96 -19.61
CA LYS A 64 13.65 1.46 -18.75
C LYS A 64 13.93 2.45 -17.62
N ILE A 65 14.08 1.94 -16.40
CA ILE A 65 14.49 2.74 -15.24
C ILE A 65 16.02 2.88 -15.27
N LEU A 66 16.51 4.12 -15.37
CA LEU A 66 17.92 4.47 -15.31
C LEU A 66 18.34 4.90 -13.90
N GLY A 67 17.42 5.40 -13.10
CA GLY A 67 17.69 5.86 -11.75
C GLY A 67 16.39 6.10 -10.96
N ARG A 68 16.52 6.18 -9.64
CA ARG A 68 15.43 6.41 -8.68
C ARG A 68 15.79 7.57 -7.76
N GLY A 69 14.83 8.40 -7.44
CA GLY A 69 15.09 9.65 -6.75
C GLY A 69 14.15 10.02 -5.61
N THR A 70 13.41 9.07 -5.06
CA THR A 70 12.70 9.35 -3.81
C THR A 70 13.57 9.01 -2.61
N ALA A 71 13.59 9.89 -1.64
CA ALA A 71 14.32 9.69 -0.39
C ALA A 71 13.51 8.89 0.64
N ASN A 72 12.19 8.87 0.51
CA ASN A 72 11.31 8.20 1.45
C ASN A 72 10.51 7.08 0.75
N PRO A 73 10.89 5.81 0.93
CA PRO A 73 10.19 4.69 0.33
C PRO A 73 8.76 4.50 0.87
N ALA A 74 8.42 5.14 1.99
CA ALA A 74 7.07 5.10 2.54
C ALA A 74 6.14 6.17 1.97
N SER A 75 6.63 7.07 1.10
CA SER A 75 5.78 8.02 0.38
C SER A 75 5.36 7.48 -0.99
N HIS A 76 4.31 8.08 -1.58
CA HIS A 76 3.90 7.75 -2.93
C HIS A 76 5.05 7.97 -3.92
N VAL A 77 5.22 7.01 -4.82
CA VAL A 77 6.24 7.04 -5.85
C VAL A 77 5.58 7.38 -7.19
N PHE A 78 5.84 8.57 -7.69
CA PHE A 78 5.33 9.04 -8.99
C PHE A 78 6.36 8.81 -10.10
N LEU A 79 5.92 8.94 -11.34
CA LEU A 79 6.81 8.78 -12.49
C LEU A 79 8.00 9.75 -12.43
N ASP A 80 7.82 10.94 -11.84
CA ASP A 80 8.88 11.92 -11.62
C ASP A 80 9.98 11.48 -10.64
N ASN A 81 9.73 10.46 -9.84
CA ASN A 81 10.75 9.88 -8.96
C ASN A 81 11.72 8.94 -9.69
N PHE A 82 11.50 8.71 -10.99
CA PHE A 82 12.38 7.88 -11.81
C PHE A 82 13.04 8.68 -12.90
N MET A 83 14.28 8.32 -13.24
CA MET A 83 14.88 8.63 -14.53
C MET A 83 14.52 7.51 -15.49
N LEU A 84 13.76 7.84 -16.53
CA LEU A 84 13.23 6.84 -17.46
C LEU A 84 13.76 7.10 -18.86
N ARG A 85 13.94 6.01 -19.62
CA ARG A 85 14.28 6.04 -21.04
C ARG A 85 13.27 5.22 -21.82
N HIS A 86 12.77 5.76 -22.93
CA HIS A 86 11.92 5.01 -23.85
C HIS A 86 12.59 3.72 -24.30
N GLU A 87 11.82 2.64 -24.38
CA GLU A 87 12.28 1.36 -24.89
C GLU A 87 11.40 0.89 -26.04
N ALA A 88 10.08 0.81 -25.85
CA ALA A 88 9.15 0.34 -26.89
C ALA A 88 7.70 0.78 -26.60
N TYR A 89 6.87 0.72 -27.66
CA TYR A 89 5.41 0.66 -27.53
C TYR A 89 4.98 -0.80 -27.76
N ILE A 90 4.19 -1.35 -26.86
CA ILE A 90 3.80 -2.77 -26.86
C ILE A 90 2.30 -2.95 -26.64
N ASP A 91 1.74 -4.13 -26.99
CA ASP A 91 0.41 -4.53 -26.54
C ASP A 91 0.43 -4.74 -25.01
N PRO A 92 -0.15 -3.84 -24.24
CA PRO A 92 -0.07 -3.91 -22.78
C PRO A 92 -0.90 -5.06 -22.22
N THR A 93 -1.97 -5.46 -22.92
CA THR A 93 -2.90 -6.47 -22.41
C THR A 93 -2.23 -7.83 -22.30
N ASN A 94 -1.66 -8.29 -23.41
CA ASN A 94 -0.96 -9.57 -23.43
C ASN A 94 0.28 -9.52 -22.52
N PHE A 95 0.99 -8.40 -22.51
CA PHE A 95 2.17 -8.23 -21.70
C PHE A 95 1.87 -8.29 -20.18
N VAL A 96 0.79 -7.64 -19.72
CA VAL A 96 0.40 -7.64 -18.30
C VAL A 96 -0.22 -8.96 -17.88
N ILE A 97 -1.15 -9.51 -18.69
CA ILE A 97 -1.91 -10.70 -18.30
C ILE A 97 -1.01 -11.94 -18.31
N ASN A 98 -0.13 -12.08 -19.27
CA ASN A 98 0.69 -13.28 -19.45
C ASN A 98 2.06 -13.21 -18.76
N ASN A 99 2.30 -12.22 -17.88
CA ASN A 99 3.59 -12.05 -17.24
C ASN A 99 3.43 -11.81 -15.74
N ASP A 100 3.88 -12.77 -14.94
CA ASP A 100 3.80 -12.72 -13.48
C ASP A 100 4.70 -11.63 -12.87
N HIS A 101 5.75 -11.21 -13.59
CA HIS A 101 6.68 -10.18 -13.15
C HIS A 101 6.19 -8.75 -13.42
N VAL A 102 5.02 -8.61 -14.03
CA VAL A 102 4.38 -7.31 -14.29
C VAL A 102 3.26 -7.10 -13.29
N THR A 103 3.42 -6.15 -12.39
CA THR A 103 2.48 -5.90 -11.29
C THR A 103 2.08 -4.43 -11.22
N LEU A 104 0.81 -4.18 -10.89
CA LEU A 104 0.25 -2.85 -10.77
C LEU A 104 0.95 -2.08 -9.65
N MET A 105 1.48 -0.89 -9.94
CA MET A 105 2.31 -0.14 -9.00
C MET A 105 1.71 1.21 -8.58
N GLY A 106 1.16 1.98 -9.51
CA GLY A 106 0.63 3.30 -9.18
C GLY A 106 -0.22 3.93 -10.28
N ALA A 107 -0.78 5.10 -9.97
CA ALA A 107 -1.62 5.86 -10.89
C ALA A 107 -1.48 7.38 -10.70
N SER A 108 -1.78 8.12 -11.76
CA SER A 108 -2.07 9.55 -11.79
C SER A 108 -3.47 9.79 -12.37
N LYS A 109 -3.88 11.05 -12.50
CA LYS A 109 -5.16 11.42 -13.09
C LYS A 109 -5.40 10.82 -14.48
N ASN A 110 -4.35 10.63 -15.28
CA ASN A 110 -4.49 10.23 -16.68
C ASN A 110 -3.81 8.88 -16.98
N GLN A 111 -3.00 8.35 -16.09
CA GLN A 111 -2.11 7.23 -16.37
C GLN A 111 -2.01 6.26 -15.20
N VAL A 112 -1.73 5.02 -15.56
CA VAL A 112 -1.42 3.94 -14.62
C VAL A 112 -0.08 3.34 -15.02
N TRP A 113 0.74 2.98 -14.05
CA TRP A 113 2.01 2.31 -14.32
C TRP A 113 2.14 0.99 -13.59
N PHE A 114 2.74 0.05 -14.28
CA PHE A 114 3.05 -1.27 -13.79
C PHE A 114 4.56 -1.38 -13.59
N SER A 115 4.95 -1.99 -12.49
CA SER A 115 6.31 -2.45 -12.24
C SER A 115 6.62 -3.67 -13.11
N VAL A 116 7.77 -3.70 -13.76
CA VAL A 116 8.30 -4.86 -14.47
C VAL A 116 9.59 -5.31 -13.78
N SER A 117 9.53 -6.45 -13.09
CA SER A 117 10.59 -6.96 -12.22
C SER A 117 10.99 -8.40 -12.62
N PRO A 118 11.64 -8.62 -13.79
CA PRO A 118 11.86 -9.96 -14.34
C PRO A 118 12.75 -10.84 -13.44
N ASN A 119 13.63 -10.22 -12.67
CA ASN A 119 14.58 -10.91 -11.80
C ASN A 119 14.16 -10.94 -10.32
N TYR A 120 12.94 -10.51 -10.01
CA TYR A 120 12.43 -10.48 -8.64
C TYR A 120 10.95 -10.83 -8.56
N ASP A 121 10.64 -11.82 -7.74
CA ASP A 121 9.26 -12.20 -7.43
C ASP A 121 8.71 -11.29 -6.31
N VAL A 122 7.90 -10.30 -6.68
CA VAL A 122 7.29 -9.33 -5.74
C VAL A 122 6.27 -9.97 -4.79
N TYR A 123 5.87 -11.22 -5.05
CA TYR A 123 4.99 -11.99 -4.19
C TYR A 123 5.75 -12.76 -3.09
N GLN A 124 7.08 -12.75 -3.12
CA GLN A 124 7.91 -13.31 -2.06
C GLN A 124 8.19 -12.25 -0.98
N ILE A 125 7.39 -12.25 0.07
CA ILE A 125 7.52 -11.32 1.20
C ILE A 125 8.69 -11.64 2.16
N GLY A 126 9.52 -12.65 1.84
CA GLY A 126 10.57 -13.11 2.75
C GLY A 126 11.76 -12.16 2.92
N LYS A 127 12.19 -11.48 1.85
CA LYS A 127 13.32 -10.52 1.88
C LYS A 127 12.85 -9.08 2.03
N ILE A 128 11.85 -8.69 1.28
CA ILE A 128 11.22 -7.36 1.33
C ILE A 128 9.76 -7.57 1.73
N PRO A 129 9.35 -7.17 2.95
CA PRO A 129 8.05 -7.53 3.50
C PRO A 129 6.88 -6.76 2.89
N PHE A 130 7.14 -5.73 2.10
CA PHE A 130 6.12 -4.86 1.50
C PHE A 130 6.22 -4.84 -0.02
N ALA A 131 5.10 -5.08 -0.71
CA ALA A 131 5.06 -5.13 -2.17
C ALA A 131 5.45 -3.79 -2.81
N PHE A 132 4.98 -2.66 -2.27
CA PHE A 132 5.34 -1.34 -2.80
C PHE A 132 6.85 -1.08 -2.77
N LEU A 133 7.51 -1.49 -1.68
CA LEU A 133 8.96 -1.32 -1.53
C LEU A 133 9.72 -2.26 -2.48
N ALA A 134 9.26 -3.51 -2.62
CA ALA A 134 9.82 -4.45 -3.57
C ALA A 134 9.67 -3.94 -5.01
N GLN A 135 8.49 -3.45 -5.38
CA GLN A 135 8.25 -2.83 -6.68
C GLN A 135 9.16 -1.63 -6.93
N TYR A 136 9.28 -0.72 -5.96
CA TYR A 136 10.17 0.44 -6.09
C TYR A 136 11.64 0.05 -6.27
N LEU A 137 12.14 -0.88 -5.45
CA LEU A 137 13.57 -1.23 -5.44
C LEU A 137 13.96 -2.17 -6.57
N LYS A 138 13.08 -3.08 -7.01
CA LYS A 138 13.42 -4.21 -7.90
C LYS A 138 12.86 -4.08 -9.31
N SER A 139 12.03 -3.07 -9.61
CA SER A 139 11.61 -2.81 -10.99
C SER A 139 12.79 -2.44 -11.86
N GLU A 140 12.91 -3.05 -13.03
CA GLU A 140 13.89 -2.68 -14.05
C GLU A 140 13.28 -1.75 -15.10
N LYS A 141 11.96 -1.89 -15.31
CA LYS A 141 11.19 -1.12 -16.27
C LYS A 141 9.83 -0.74 -15.68
N LEU A 142 9.18 0.24 -16.28
CA LEU A 142 7.77 0.53 -16.07
C LEU A 142 7.03 0.38 -17.39
N LEU A 143 5.81 -0.16 -17.30
CA LEU A 143 4.83 -0.09 -18.39
C LEU A 143 3.79 0.96 -18.01
N ILE A 144 3.62 1.97 -18.84
CA ILE A 144 2.70 3.09 -18.62
C ILE A 144 1.54 2.96 -19.62
N VAL A 145 0.31 3.05 -19.12
CA VAL A 145 -0.93 2.99 -19.91
C VAL A 145 -1.90 4.06 -19.45
N ASP A 146 -2.88 4.40 -20.27
CA ASP A 146 -4.02 5.22 -19.89
C ASP A 146 -5.12 4.42 -19.14
N HIS A 147 -6.09 5.10 -18.55
CA HIS A 147 -7.19 4.47 -17.82
C HIS A 147 -8.09 3.64 -18.75
N ALA A 148 -8.31 4.05 -19.99
CA ALA A 148 -9.12 3.30 -20.95
C ALA A 148 -8.50 1.93 -21.27
N THR A 149 -7.20 1.91 -21.48
CA THR A 149 -6.43 0.67 -21.69
C THR A 149 -6.43 -0.20 -20.44
N LEU A 150 -6.30 0.38 -19.23
CA LEU A 150 -6.43 -0.33 -17.97
C LEU A 150 -7.78 -1.06 -17.85
N HIS A 151 -8.88 -0.36 -18.14
CA HIS A 151 -10.23 -0.95 -18.09
C HIS A 151 -10.37 -2.11 -19.06
N LYS A 152 -9.90 -1.98 -20.31
CA LYS A 152 -9.89 -3.07 -21.30
C LYS A 152 -9.10 -4.30 -20.82
N MET A 153 -7.96 -4.09 -20.15
CA MET A 153 -7.19 -5.19 -19.56
C MET A 153 -7.97 -5.89 -18.44
N ALA A 154 -8.60 -5.10 -17.56
CA ALA A 154 -9.38 -5.61 -16.44
C ALA A 154 -10.63 -6.36 -16.88
N GLU A 155 -11.28 -5.95 -17.98
CA GLU A 155 -12.42 -6.64 -18.58
C GLU A 155 -12.04 -8.05 -19.07
N LYS A 156 -10.85 -8.24 -19.65
CA LYS A 156 -10.36 -9.56 -20.09
C LYS A 156 -10.08 -10.53 -18.94
N LEU A 157 -9.83 -10.03 -17.74
CA LEU A 157 -9.55 -10.87 -16.58
C LEU A 157 -10.80 -11.43 -15.90
N ASN A 158 -11.99 -10.93 -16.24
CA ASN A 158 -13.23 -11.26 -15.55
C ASN A 158 -13.16 -10.91 -14.03
N SER A 159 -13.98 -11.61 -13.22
CA SER A 159 -13.91 -11.48 -11.76
C SER A 159 -12.75 -12.28 -11.19
N PRO A 160 -12.21 -11.87 -10.03
CA PRO A 160 -11.24 -12.66 -9.29
C PRO A 160 -11.67 -14.12 -9.14
N GLN A 161 -10.74 -15.04 -9.36
CA GLN A 161 -10.96 -16.49 -9.31
C GLN A 161 -10.19 -17.09 -8.14
N GLY A 162 -10.66 -18.25 -7.65
CA GLY A 162 -10.05 -18.93 -6.51
C GLY A 162 -10.47 -18.35 -5.15
N ASN A 163 -9.72 -18.65 -4.11
CA ASN A 163 -9.97 -18.16 -2.76
C ASN A 163 -9.27 -16.82 -2.56
N CYS A 164 -9.96 -15.71 -2.78
CA CYS A 164 -9.45 -14.36 -2.69
C CYS A 164 -9.70 -13.78 -1.30
N ILE A 165 -8.62 -13.39 -0.61
CA ILE A 165 -8.66 -12.86 0.76
C ILE A 165 -8.05 -11.45 0.77
N LEU A 166 -8.79 -10.49 1.29
CA LEU A 166 -8.35 -9.13 1.56
C LEU A 166 -8.17 -8.91 3.05
N ILE A 167 -7.01 -8.44 3.47
CA ILE A 167 -6.69 -8.12 4.86
C ILE A 167 -6.73 -6.61 5.04
N ASN A 168 -7.71 -6.13 5.82
CA ASN A 168 -7.74 -4.79 6.37
C ASN A 168 -7.07 -4.77 7.74
N ASN A 169 -6.50 -3.65 8.13
CA ASN A 169 -5.73 -3.59 9.37
C ASN A 169 -5.61 -2.17 9.95
N THR A 170 -5.37 -2.08 11.26
CA THR A 170 -5.13 -0.81 11.99
C THR A 170 -3.65 -0.41 12.02
N ALA A 171 -2.80 -0.97 11.18
CA ALA A 171 -1.34 -0.92 11.27
C ALA A 171 -0.78 -1.49 12.59
N ARG A 172 0.50 -1.90 12.59
CA ARG A 172 1.23 -2.43 13.76
C ARG A 172 0.48 -3.50 14.59
N CYS A 173 -0.45 -4.19 13.97
CA CYS A 173 -1.35 -5.20 14.55
C CYS A 173 -0.99 -6.64 14.17
N GLY A 174 0.22 -6.90 13.70
CA GLY A 174 0.66 -8.25 13.30
C GLY A 174 0.21 -8.68 11.90
N SER A 175 -0.42 -7.80 11.12
CA SER A 175 -0.93 -8.13 9.77
C SER A 175 0.16 -8.60 8.80
N THR A 176 1.40 -8.15 8.93
CA THR A 176 2.55 -8.67 8.15
C THR A 176 2.91 -10.10 8.54
N LEU A 177 2.80 -10.45 9.84
CA LEU A 177 2.95 -11.82 10.30
C LEU A 177 1.87 -12.72 9.71
N ILE A 178 0.61 -12.27 9.67
CA ILE A 178 -0.48 -12.98 9.02
C ILE A 178 -0.15 -13.25 7.54
N CYS A 179 0.37 -12.27 6.82
CA CYS A 179 0.83 -12.46 5.44
C CYS A 179 1.91 -13.54 5.34
N GLN A 180 2.88 -13.58 6.26
CA GLN A 180 3.92 -14.61 6.27
C GLN A 180 3.36 -16.01 6.55
N LEU A 181 2.35 -16.13 7.42
CA LEU A 181 1.66 -17.39 7.67
C LEU A 181 0.97 -17.91 6.38
N PHE A 182 0.22 -17.05 5.70
CA PHE A 182 -0.38 -17.42 4.41
C PHE A 182 0.65 -17.74 3.33
N ASN A 183 1.80 -17.08 3.33
CA ASN A 183 2.88 -17.32 2.37
C ASN A 183 3.54 -18.71 2.54
N ARG A 184 3.30 -19.41 3.65
CA ARG A 184 3.72 -20.79 3.86
C ARG A 184 2.76 -21.82 3.29
N VAL A 185 1.58 -21.39 2.88
CA VAL A 185 0.57 -22.27 2.31
C VAL A 185 0.88 -22.50 0.82
N PRO A 186 1.02 -23.77 0.37
CA PRO A 186 1.23 -24.06 -1.05
C PRO A 186 0.17 -23.46 -1.94
N ASN A 187 0.54 -23.10 -3.17
CA ASN A 187 -0.36 -22.52 -4.16
C ASN A 187 -1.06 -21.22 -3.71
N THR A 188 -0.42 -20.47 -2.80
CA THR A 188 -0.91 -19.20 -2.29
C THR A 188 -0.01 -18.05 -2.74
N LEU A 189 -0.60 -17.04 -3.33
CA LEU A 189 0.05 -15.81 -3.72
C LEU A 189 -0.26 -14.73 -2.69
N VAL A 190 0.76 -14.14 -2.11
CA VAL A 190 0.60 -13.12 -1.05
C VAL A 190 1.22 -11.80 -1.48
N GLN A 191 0.44 -10.72 -1.36
CA GLN A 191 0.94 -9.35 -1.50
C GLN A 191 0.69 -8.57 -0.20
N SER A 192 1.76 -8.08 0.39
CA SER A 192 1.67 -7.21 1.56
C SER A 192 1.83 -5.76 1.14
N GLU A 193 0.79 -4.98 1.31
CA GLU A 193 0.73 -3.55 1.04
C GLU A 193 1.11 -3.15 -0.40
N PRO A 194 0.41 -3.64 -1.44
CA PRO A 194 0.51 -3.04 -2.76
C PRO A 194 -0.13 -1.65 -2.74
N TRP A 195 0.64 -0.62 -3.06
CA TRP A 195 0.16 0.77 -2.92
C TRP A 195 -0.70 1.26 -4.08
N ALA A 196 -0.87 0.45 -5.11
CA ALA A 196 -1.65 0.85 -6.28
C ALA A 196 -3.01 1.49 -5.94
N LEU A 197 -3.76 0.87 -5.02
CA LEU A 197 -5.07 1.38 -4.59
C LEU A 197 -5.00 2.71 -3.82
N THR A 198 -3.87 3.04 -3.19
CA THR A 198 -3.73 4.32 -2.46
C THR A 198 -3.73 5.51 -3.42
N TYR A 199 -3.18 5.34 -4.62
CA TYR A 199 -3.13 6.41 -5.63
C TYR A 199 -4.52 6.80 -6.10
N ILE A 200 -5.37 5.82 -6.45
CA ILE A 200 -6.75 6.12 -6.91
C ILE A 200 -7.60 6.68 -5.79
N HIS A 201 -7.39 6.24 -4.55
CA HIS A 201 -8.05 6.80 -3.39
C HIS A 201 -7.63 8.27 -3.17
N ARG A 202 -6.33 8.56 -3.31
CA ARG A 202 -5.80 9.92 -3.26
C ARG A 202 -6.41 10.82 -4.36
N LEU A 203 -6.47 10.36 -5.61
CA LEU A 203 -7.07 11.11 -6.71
C LEU A 203 -8.52 11.51 -6.40
N TYR A 204 -9.29 10.61 -5.78
CA TYR A 204 -10.65 10.88 -5.35
C TYR A 204 -10.70 11.92 -4.21
N ASN A 205 -9.88 11.77 -3.17
CA ASN A 205 -9.82 12.68 -2.03
C ASN A 205 -9.39 14.10 -2.44
N GLU A 206 -8.47 14.20 -3.39
CA GLU A 206 -8.02 15.47 -3.98
C GLU A 206 -9.00 16.03 -5.03
N LYS A 207 -10.15 15.38 -5.22
CA LYS A 207 -11.20 15.78 -6.20
C LYS A 207 -10.69 15.83 -7.65
N GLN A 208 -9.64 15.09 -7.97
CA GLN A 208 -9.12 15.00 -9.34
C GLN A 208 -9.96 14.09 -10.23
N ILE A 209 -10.67 13.12 -9.61
CA ILE A 209 -11.63 12.21 -10.27
C ILE A 209 -12.95 12.19 -9.50
N GLY A 210 -14.04 11.89 -10.22
CA GLY A 210 -15.38 11.75 -9.64
C GLY A 210 -15.61 10.36 -9.01
N TRP A 211 -16.68 10.23 -8.22
CA TRP A 211 -17.03 8.99 -7.54
C TRP A 211 -17.21 7.80 -8.50
N LYS A 212 -17.90 7.99 -9.63
CA LYS A 212 -18.14 6.95 -10.61
C LYS A 212 -16.83 6.43 -11.22
N GLU A 213 -15.93 7.34 -11.57
CA GLU A 213 -14.61 7.00 -12.09
C GLU A 213 -13.76 6.29 -11.03
N HIS A 214 -13.80 6.78 -9.79
CA HIS A 214 -13.13 6.13 -8.67
C HIS A 214 -13.57 4.67 -8.51
N LEU A 215 -14.87 4.37 -8.51
CA LEU A 215 -15.37 2.98 -8.42
C LEU A 215 -14.92 2.12 -9.60
N SER A 216 -14.96 2.67 -10.82
CA SER A 216 -14.50 1.97 -12.03
C SER A 216 -13.01 1.62 -11.95
N LEU A 217 -12.18 2.55 -11.44
CA LEU A 217 -10.77 2.30 -11.20
C LEU A 217 -10.55 1.28 -10.08
N VAL A 218 -11.29 1.35 -8.96
CA VAL A 218 -11.23 0.34 -7.88
C VAL A 218 -11.49 -1.05 -8.46
N GLU A 219 -12.55 -1.21 -9.25
CA GLU A 219 -12.87 -2.49 -9.88
C GLU A 219 -11.71 -3.01 -10.73
N SER A 220 -11.20 -2.18 -11.62
CA SER A 220 -10.11 -2.57 -12.53
C SER A 220 -8.81 -2.89 -11.79
N PHE A 221 -8.47 -2.11 -10.77
CA PHE A 221 -7.29 -2.33 -9.95
C PHE A 221 -7.39 -3.63 -9.16
N VAL A 222 -8.54 -3.92 -8.56
CA VAL A 222 -8.75 -5.17 -7.81
C VAL A 222 -8.66 -6.37 -8.74
N LYS A 223 -9.28 -6.35 -9.92
CA LYS A 223 -9.17 -7.43 -10.91
C LYS A 223 -7.70 -7.69 -11.29
N LEU A 224 -6.93 -6.64 -11.54
CA LEU A 224 -5.51 -6.75 -11.91
C LEU A 224 -4.61 -7.19 -10.74
N GLN A 225 -4.94 -6.83 -9.51
CA GLN A 225 -4.23 -7.32 -8.33
C GLN A 225 -4.45 -8.82 -8.10
N PHE A 226 -5.65 -9.32 -8.44
CA PHE A 226 -5.99 -10.74 -8.35
C PHE A 226 -5.83 -11.47 -9.69
N LYS A 227 -5.05 -10.95 -10.63
CA LYS A 227 -4.82 -11.63 -11.91
C LYS A 227 -4.21 -13.03 -11.68
N PRO A 228 -4.63 -14.04 -12.45
CA PRO A 228 -4.04 -15.37 -12.36
C PRO A 228 -2.55 -15.33 -12.75
N THR A 229 -1.75 -16.18 -12.12
CA THR A 229 -0.34 -16.37 -12.49
C THR A 229 -0.22 -17.41 -13.62
N GLN A 230 0.76 -17.22 -14.51
CA GLN A 230 1.01 -18.11 -15.63
C GLN A 230 1.99 -19.23 -15.27
N THR A 231 2.93 -18.94 -14.39
CA THR A 231 4.04 -19.85 -14.04
C THR A 231 3.77 -20.70 -12.80
N LYS A 232 2.78 -20.33 -11.98
CA LYS A 232 2.42 -21.02 -10.75
C LYS A 232 0.95 -21.37 -10.73
N ARG A 233 0.61 -22.59 -10.34
CA ARG A 233 -0.78 -22.91 -10.01
C ARG A 233 -1.18 -22.13 -8.76
N THR A 234 -1.96 -21.07 -8.92
CA THR A 234 -2.45 -20.27 -7.79
C THR A 234 -3.91 -20.61 -7.51
N GLU A 235 -4.16 -21.07 -6.30
CA GLU A 235 -5.49 -21.41 -5.80
C GLU A 235 -6.03 -20.35 -4.84
N ARG A 236 -5.11 -19.59 -4.22
CA ARG A 236 -5.40 -18.60 -3.18
C ARG A 236 -4.63 -17.34 -3.42
N TYR A 237 -5.31 -16.24 -3.20
CA TYR A 237 -4.73 -14.91 -3.27
C TYR A 237 -4.98 -14.19 -1.96
N VAL A 238 -3.93 -13.68 -1.34
CA VAL A 238 -4.00 -12.92 -0.09
C VAL A 238 -3.38 -11.54 -0.31
N ILE A 239 -4.18 -10.52 -0.19
CA ILE A 239 -3.72 -9.13 -0.34
C ILE A 239 -3.98 -8.39 0.96
N LYS A 240 -2.90 -7.96 1.60
CA LYS A 240 -2.98 -7.04 2.73
C LYS A 240 -3.01 -5.62 2.20
N LEU A 241 -4.09 -4.91 2.46
CA LEU A 241 -4.21 -3.51 2.10
C LEU A 241 -3.30 -2.63 2.97
N PRO A 242 -2.71 -1.57 2.42
CA PRO A 242 -2.18 -0.49 3.24
C PRO A 242 -3.26 0.09 4.16
N LEU A 243 -2.87 0.59 5.34
CA LEU A 243 -3.78 1.28 6.26
C LEU A 243 -4.66 2.33 5.53
N LEU A 244 -4.05 3.03 4.62
CA LEU A 244 -4.64 4.10 3.82
C LEU A 244 -5.78 3.67 2.90
N CYS A 245 -5.93 2.36 2.64
CA CYS A 245 -6.96 1.79 1.78
C CYS A 245 -8.10 1.12 2.56
N ALA A 246 -8.13 1.25 3.88
CA ALA A 246 -9.14 0.55 4.67
C ALA A 246 -10.57 0.99 4.33
N SER A 247 -10.79 2.23 3.92
CA SER A 247 -12.08 2.73 3.44
C SER A 247 -12.57 2.05 2.15
N LEU A 248 -11.66 1.48 1.34
CA LEU A 248 -12.01 0.77 0.12
C LEU A 248 -12.73 -0.56 0.39
N PHE A 249 -12.79 -1.00 1.64
CA PHE A 249 -13.51 -2.22 2.04
C PHE A 249 -14.93 -2.24 1.46
N LYS A 250 -15.74 -1.20 1.77
CA LYS A 250 -17.13 -1.15 1.34
C LYS A 250 -17.28 -1.12 -0.18
N PRO A 251 -16.62 -0.25 -0.96
CA PRO A 251 -16.64 -0.32 -2.41
C PRO A 251 -16.27 -1.68 -2.99
N ILE A 252 -15.22 -2.31 -2.45
CA ILE A 252 -14.77 -3.63 -2.93
C ILE A 252 -15.83 -4.70 -2.61
N LYS A 253 -16.41 -4.66 -1.41
CA LYS A 253 -17.49 -5.59 -1.02
C LYS A 253 -18.72 -5.41 -1.89
N ASP A 254 -19.12 -4.18 -2.17
CA ASP A 254 -20.28 -3.86 -3.00
C ASP A 254 -20.09 -4.34 -4.45
N ILE A 255 -18.88 -4.21 -5.01
CA ILE A 255 -18.55 -4.61 -6.39
C ILE A 255 -18.40 -6.14 -6.53
N PHE A 256 -17.68 -6.78 -5.61
CA PHE A 256 -17.28 -8.19 -5.76
C PHE A 256 -18.09 -9.17 -4.91
N GLY A 257 -18.84 -8.70 -3.92
CA GLY A 257 -19.65 -9.54 -3.04
C GLY A 257 -18.79 -10.59 -2.31
N ASP A 258 -19.27 -11.83 -2.32
CA ASP A 258 -18.62 -12.95 -1.64
C ASP A 258 -17.46 -13.60 -2.43
N LYS A 259 -17.14 -13.06 -3.63
CA LYS A 259 -15.96 -13.48 -4.38
C LYS A 259 -14.66 -13.10 -3.69
N ILE A 260 -14.70 -12.09 -2.82
CA ILE A 260 -13.59 -11.67 -1.99
C ILE A 260 -13.99 -11.79 -0.53
N LYS A 261 -13.22 -12.56 0.22
CA LYS A 261 -13.36 -12.71 1.66
C LYS A 261 -12.51 -11.67 2.40
N PHE A 262 -12.98 -11.22 3.56
CA PHE A 262 -12.33 -10.16 4.32
C PHE A 262 -11.84 -10.65 5.68
N LEU A 263 -10.59 -10.32 5.99
CA LEU A 263 -9.98 -10.46 7.30
C LEU A 263 -9.71 -9.06 7.86
N PHE A 264 -10.07 -8.83 9.12
CA PHE A 264 -9.64 -7.63 9.83
C PHE A 264 -8.57 -7.99 10.85
N SER A 265 -7.46 -7.25 10.84
CA SER A 265 -6.40 -7.39 11.84
C SER A 265 -6.32 -6.13 12.68
N VAL A 266 -6.41 -6.30 13.99
CA VAL A 266 -6.47 -5.20 14.96
C VAL A 266 -5.58 -5.47 16.16
N ARG A 267 -5.09 -4.42 16.76
CA ARG A 267 -4.33 -4.42 18.01
C ARG A 267 -4.83 -3.30 18.90
N HIS A 268 -4.71 -3.47 20.22
CA HIS A 268 -4.97 -2.42 21.20
C HIS A 268 -4.30 -1.09 20.79
N LEU A 269 -5.05 0.01 20.88
CA LEU A 269 -4.66 1.30 20.31
C LEU A 269 -3.34 1.82 20.84
N LYS A 270 -3.16 1.86 22.17
CA LYS A 270 -1.96 2.44 22.78
C LYS A 270 -0.66 1.79 22.32
N PRO A 271 -0.47 0.46 22.39
CA PRO A 271 0.73 -0.18 21.86
C PRO A 271 0.83 -0.11 20.33
N SER A 272 -0.28 -0.04 19.60
CA SER A 272 -0.28 0.14 18.14
C SER A 272 0.25 1.52 17.78
N ILE A 273 -0.30 2.59 18.34
CA ILE A 273 0.12 3.98 18.14
C ILE A 273 1.58 4.15 18.53
N THR A 274 1.99 3.71 19.74
CA THR A 274 3.38 3.76 20.20
C THR A 274 4.34 3.11 19.20
N SER A 275 4.00 1.91 18.71
CA SER A 275 4.82 1.20 17.74
C SER A 275 4.88 1.92 16.39
N PHE A 276 3.82 2.64 16.01
CA PHE A 276 3.76 3.34 14.73
C PHE A 276 4.53 4.66 14.77
N VAL A 277 4.43 5.44 15.87
CA VAL A 277 5.24 6.64 16.10
C VAL A 277 6.73 6.31 15.97
N LYS A 278 7.19 5.20 16.56
CA LYS A 278 8.58 4.73 16.41
C LYS A 278 8.98 4.48 14.96
N VAL A 279 8.09 3.89 14.17
CA VAL A 279 8.38 3.63 12.75
C VAL A 279 8.49 4.93 11.97
N ILE A 280 7.59 5.87 12.22
CA ILE A 280 7.56 7.13 11.49
C ILE A 280 8.77 7.98 11.80
N SER A 281 9.21 8.03 13.06
CA SER A 281 10.43 8.77 13.42
C SER A 281 11.68 8.29 12.66
N THR A 282 11.66 7.06 12.10
CA THR A 282 12.74 6.57 11.24
C THR A 282 12.65 7.07 9.79
N PHE A 283 11.46 7.51 9.36
CA PHE A 283 11.21 7.98 7.99
C PHE A 283 11.00 9.49 7.90
N GLU A 284 11.24 10.22 8.99
CA GLU A 284 10.95 11.66 9.04
C GLU A 284 11.48 12.41 7.83
N PRO A 285 10.59 12.92 6.96
CA PRO A 285 10.98 14.04 6.13
C PRO A 285 11.19 15.25 7.05
N GLU A 286 12.29 15.96 6.90
CA GLU A 286 12.50 17.24 7.61
C GLU A 286 11.46 18.30 7.20
N ASP A 287 10.78 18.08 6.07
CA ASP A 287 9.80 19.01 5.52
C ASP A 287 8.39 18.67 6.06
N PRO A 288 7.81 19.57 6.88
CA PRO A 288 6.45 19.40 7.42
C PRO A 288 5.38 19.26 6.33
N GLU A 289 5.60 19.81 5.13
CA GLU A 289 4.65 19.68 4.02
C GLU A 289 4.63 18.26 3.47
N VAL A 290 5.80 17.66 3.27
CA VAL A 290 5.92 16.27 2.84
C VAL A 290 5.36 15.33 3.89
N ARG A 291 5.55 15.64 5.17
CA ARG A 291 5.03 14.88 6.30
C ARG A 291 3.49 14.93 6.37
N GLY A 292 2.91 16.13 6.22
CA GLY A 292 1.46 16.30 6.20
C GLY A 292 0.82 15.60 4.99
N ASP A 293 1.44 15.65 3.82
CA ASP A 293 0.96 14.98 2.61
C ASP A 293 1.05 13.45 2.71
N PHE A 294 2.05 12.92 3.38
CA PHE A 294 2.13 11.51 3.70
C PHE A 294 0.92 11.04 4.49
N TRP A 295 0.55 11.76 5.56
CA TRP A 295 -0.50 11.33 6.47
C TRP A 295 -1.92 11.44 5.92
N LEU A 296 -2.22 12.44 5.13
CA LEU A 296 -3.60 12.80 4.83
C LEU A 296 -4.04 12.68 3.38
N GLY A 297 -3.11 12.73 2.44
CA GLY A 297 -3.44 12.40 1.05
C GLY A 297 -3.98 10.98 0.91
N SER A 298 -3.81 10.21 1.94
CA SER A 298 -3.97 8.77 1.93
C SER A 298 -4.91 8.20 3.00
N ILE A 299 -5.26 8.93 4.08
CA ILE A 299 -6.18 8.37 5.07
C ILE A 299 -7.57 8.27 4.45
N GLY A 300 -7.93 7.04 4.10
CA GLY A 300 -9.26 6.71 3.65
C GLY A 300 -10.24 6.76 4.79
N LEU A 301 -10.92 7.87 4.95
CA LEU A 301 -12.10 7.89 5.80
C LEU A 301 -13.17 6.97 5.25
N PRO A 302 -13.99 6.39 6.12
CA PRO A 302 -15.21 5.76 5.70
C PRO A 302 -16.01 6.70 4.81
N TYR A 303 -16.56 6.20 3.71
CA TYR A 303 -17.35 6.99 2.75
C TYR A 303 -18.67 7.51 3.30
N GLU A 304 -18.97 7.22 4.55
CA GLU A 304 -20.19 7.63 5.23
C GLU A 304 -20.20 9.14 5.45
N ASP A 305 -21.30 9.78 5.09
CA ASP A 305 -21.44 11.24 5.11
C ASP A 305 -21.15 11.86 6.49
N LYS A 306 -21.38 11.13 7.57
CA LYS A 306 -21.10 11.59 8.94
C LYS A 306 -19.62 11.89 9.20
N TYR A 307 -18.70 11.24 8.47
CA TYR A 307 -17.25 11.44 8.65
C TYR A 307 -16.69 12.57 7.78
N LYS A 308 -17.40 12.99 6.73
CA LYS A 308 -16.92 14.05 5.82
C LYS A 308 -16.60 15.38 6.52
N PRO A 309 -17.43 15.90 7.46
CA PRO A 309 -17.11 17.13 8.18
C PRO A 309 -15.87 17.00 9.07
N ILE A 310 -15.72 15.84 9.74
CA ILE A 310 -14.59 15.54 10.60
C ILE A 310 -13.31 15.57 9.77
N PHE A 311 -13.36 14.95 8.61
CA PHE A 311 -12.22 14.90 7.69
C PHE A 311 -11.83 16.28 7.17
N ALA A 312 -12.80 17.07 6.75
CA ALA A 312 -12.55 18.43 6.27
C ALA A 312 -11.85 19.27 7.35
N LYS A 313 -12.30 19.16 8.61
CA LYS A 313 -11.69 19.83 9.75
C LYS A 313 -10.23 19.38 9.92
N TYR A 314 -9.97 18.09 10.02
CA TYR A 314 -8.61 17.59 10.23
C TYR A 314 -7.71 17.78 9.00
N HIS A 315 -8.25 17.71 7.80
CA HIS A 315 -7.51 18.02 6.58
C HIS A 315 -6.97 19.45 6.57
N SER A 316 -7.74 20.42 7.09
CA SER A 316 -7.32 21.83 7.15
C SER A 316 -6.20 22.08 8.16
N VAL A 317 -6.12 21.28 9.24
CA VAL A 317 -5.12 21.44 10.32
C VAL A 317 -4.03 20.37 10.32
N ARG A 318 -4.00 19.50 9.33
CA ARG A 318 -3.11 18.31 9.27
C ARG A 318 -1.62 18.59 9.49
N LYS A 319 -1.15 19.77 9.02
CA LYS A 319 0.26 20.16 9.15
C LYS A 319 0.63 20.52 10.59
N THR A 320 -0.36 20.77 11.44
CA THR A 320 -0.16 21.12 12.86
C THR A 320 -0.41 19.96 13.81
N LEU A 321 -0.93 18.83 13.30
CA LEU A 321 -1.13 17.64 14.11
C LEU A 321 0.21 16.95 14.41
N THR A 322 0.35 16.46 15.64
CA THR A 322 1.46 15.59 16.01
C THR A 322 1.36 14.24 15.32
N ASP A 323 2.44 13.45 15.31
CA ASP A 323 2.40 12.09 14.76
C ASP A 323 1.39 11.21 15.50
N THR A 324 1.30 11.37 16.82
CA THR A 324 0.35 10.64 17.66
C THR A 324 -1.09 10.94 17.25
N GLU A 325 -1.44 12.21 17.05
CA GLU A 325 -2.75 12.64 16.58
C GLU A 325 -3.06 12.10 15.17
N ASN A 326 -2.11 12.19 14.24
CA ASN A 326 -2.27 11.71 12.88
C ASN A 326 -2.48 10.18 12.84
N ILE A 327 -1.74 9.44 13.67
CA ILE A 327 -1.88 7.98 13.77
C ILE A 327 -3.22 7.61 14.43
N ALA A 328 -3.63 8.33 15.48
CA ALA A 328 -4.92 8.13 16.13
C ALA A 328 -6.07 8.37 15.14
N LEU A 329 -5.99 9.44 14.34
CA LEU A 329 -6.97 9.73 13.29
C LEU A 329 -7.04 8.60 12.26
N GLY A 330 -5.89 8.15 11.74
CA GLY A 330 -5.83 7.07 10.74
C GLY A 330 -6.34 5.75 11.28
N SER A 331 -5.87 5.33 12.44
CA SER A 331 -6.30 4.08 13.09
C SER A 331 -7.77 4.14 13.52
N GLY A 332 -8.21 5.29 14.03
CA GLY A 332 -9.60 5.53 14.40
C GLY A 332 -10.55 5.48 13.20
N ALA A 333 -10.19 6.08 12.08
CA ALA A 333 -10.98 6.02 10.84
C ALA A 333 -11.16 4.57 10.35
N VAL A 334 -10.10 3.76 10.41
CA VAL A 334 -10.16 2.34 10.07
C VAL A 334 -11.07 1.57 11.02
N LEU A 335 -10.97 1.83 12.32
CA LEU A 335 -11.83 1.19 13.33
C LEU A 335 -13.29 1.59 13.18
N ALA A 336 -13.58 2.85 12.90
CA ALA A 336 -14.94 3.31 12.62
C ALA A 336 -15.53 2.57 11.42
N GLY A 337 -14.79 2.47 10.33
CA GLY A 337 -15.21 1.70 9.15
C GLY A 337 -15.39 0.21 9.45
N PHE A 338 -14.51 -0.38 10.27
CA PHE A 338 -14.65 -1.77 10.70
C PHE A 338 -15.89 -1.99 11.55
N LEU A 339 -16.11 -1.20 12.59
CA LEU A 339 -17.27 -1.35 13.49
C LEU A 339 -18.61 -1.19 12.75
N ALA A 340 -18.66 -0.27 11.78
CA ALA A 340 -19.83 -0.06 10.93
C ALA A 340 -20.13 -1.26 9.99
N ASN A 341 -19.13 -2.08 9.68
CA ASN A 341 -19.24 -3.18 8.70
C ASN A 341 -18.79 -4.53 9.27
N LYS A 342 -18.74 -4.68 10.58
CA LYS A 342 -18.15 -5.81 11.28
C LYS A 342 -18.68 -7.18 10.81
N SER A 343 -19.98 -7.30 10.61
CA SER A 343 -20.64 -8.54 10.16
C SER A 343 -20.21 -9.02 8.76
N SER A 344 -19.55 -8.17 8.00
CA SER A 344 -19.05 -8.51 6.65
C SER A 344 -17.65 -9.13 6.66
N TYR A 345 -16.97 -9.14 7.81
CA TYR A 345 -15.67 -9.78 7.94
C TYR A 345 -15.82 -11.27 8.29
N HIS A 346 -15.07 -12.11 7.59
CA HIS A 346 -15.08 -13.56 7.77
C HIS A 346 -14.23 -13.98 8.99
N TYR A 347 -13.26 -13.18 9.37
CA TYR A 347 -12.41 -13.38 10.54
C TYR A 347 -11.86 -12.06 11.06
N ILE A 348 -11.79 -11.95 12.38
CA ILE A 348 -11.18 -10.83 13.10
C ILE A 348 -9.97 -11.37 13.86
N ALA A 349 -8.78 -10.93 13.47
CA ALA A 349 -7.52 -11.29 14.12
C ALA A 349 -7.15 -10.20 15.13
N ILE A 350 -7.36 -10.48 16.41
CA ILE A 350 -6.96 -9.60 17.51
C ILE A 350 -5.53 -9.98 17.91
N TYR A 351 -4.59 -9.04 17.82
CA TYR A 351 -3.16 -9.28 18.03
C TYR A 351 -2.87 -9.90 19.38
N GLU A 352 -3.48 -9.40 20.46
CA GLU A 352 -3.28 -9.87 21.83
C GLU A 352 -3.72 -11.32 21.99
N GLU A 353 -4.87 -11.71 21.42
CA GLU A 353 -5.34 -13.10 21.44
C GLU A 353 -4.44 -14.00 20.58
N MET A 354 -4.03 -13.49 19.42
CA MET A 354 -3.14 -14.23 18.54
C MET A 354 -1.79 -14.49 19.20
N MET A 355 -1.25 -13.55 20.00
CA MET A 355 0.02 -13.75 20.69
C MET A 355 -0.10 -14.59 21.95
N SER A 356 -1.28 -14.68 22.58
CA SER A 356 -1.52 -15.56 23.72
C SER A 356 -1.71 -17.02 23.33
N ASP A 357 -2.35 -17.28 22.17
CA ASP A 357 -2.53 -18.62 21.59
C ASP A 357 -2.40 -18.55 20.07
N ILE A 358 -1.16 -18.56 19.61
CA ILE A 358 -0.89 -18.41 18.19
C ILE A 358 -1.34 -19.62 17.38
N GLN A 359 -1.20 -20.82 17.91
CA GLN A 359 -1.59 -22.05 17.20
C GLN A 359 -3.10 -22.14 17.05
N GLY A 360 -3.85 -21.89 18.13
CA GLY A 360 -5.31 -21.86 18.09
C GLY A 360 -5.85 -20.75 17.19
N SER A 361 -5.25 -19.57 17.24
CA SER A 361 -5.62 -18.44 16.38
C SER A 361 -5.38 -18.71 14.90
N VAL A 362 -4.22 -19.26 14.53
CA VAL A 362 -3.90 -19.66 13.15
C VAL A 362 -4.86 -20.72 12.65
N LYS A 363 -5.16 -21.74 13.49
CA LYS A 363 -6.12 -22.79 13.15
C LYS A 363 -7.51 -22.21 12.85
N LYS A 364 -8.04 -21.37 13.72
CA LYS A 364 -9.35 -20.71 13.54
C LYS A 364 -9.38 -19.83 12.28
N MET A 365 -8.33 -19.03 12.08
CA MET A 365 -8.19 -18.17 10.91
C MET A 365 -8.19 -18.98 9.61
N PHE A 366 -7.39 -20.02 9.52
CA PHE A 366 -7.30 -20.83 8.30
C PHE A 366 -8.59 -21.60 8.03
N GLN A 367 -9.28 -22.07 9.07
CA GLN A 367 -10.61 -22.66 8.95
C GLN A 367 -11.65 -21.68 8.39
N ALA A 368 -11.67 -20.43 8.86
CA ALA A 368 -12.60 -19.42 8.37
C ALA A 368 -12.46 -19.13 6.86
N PHE A 369 -11.27 -19.33 6.32
CA PHE A 369 -10.99 -19.12 4.89
C PHE A 369 -10.88 -20.41 4.07
N ASN A 370 -11.13 -21.57 4.64
CA ASN A 370 -10.93 -22.88 3.99
C ASN A 370 -9.50 -23.05 3.44
N VAL A 371 -8.50 -22.68 4.25
CA VAL A 371 -7.08 -22.79 3.93
C VAL A 371 -6.50 -24.03 4.58
N PRO A 372 -5.76 -24.88 3.86
CA PRO A 372 -5.12 -26.03 4.45
C PRO A 372 -4.05 -25.59 5.46
N LEU A 373 -4.06 -26.23 6.64
CA LEU A 373 -3.16 -25.91 7.73
C LEU A 373 -2.01 -26.89 7.79
N ASN A 374 -0.79 -26.41 7.62
CA ASN A 374 0.44 -27.07 8.04
C ASN A 374 1.06 -26.29 9.22
N MET A 375 0.77 -26.74 10.45
CA MET A 375 1.20 -26.03 11.65
C MET A 375 2.73 -25.95 11.76
N HIS A 376 3.45 -26.97 11.32
CA HIS A 376 4.91 -26.98 11.34
C HIS A 376 5.50 -25.84 10.49
N GLU A 377 5.02 -25.66 9.28
CA GLU A 377 5.43 -24.56 8.39
C GLU A 377 5.05 -23.18 8.95
N CYS A 378 3.88 -23.10 9.61
CA CYS A 378 3.44 -21.86 10.24
C CYS A 378 4.37 -21.47 11.41
N ILE A 379 4.76 -22.43 12.26
CA ILE A 379 5.66 -22.17 13.39
C ILE A 379 7.02 -21.65 12.88
N GLN A 380 7.58 -22.23 11.82
CA GLN A 380 8.82 -21.73 11.21
C GLN A 380 8.74 -20.29 10.72
N ALA A 381 7.53 -19.79 10.38
CA ALA A 381 7.35 -18.39 10.03
C ALA A 381 7.46 -17.45 11.24
N LEU A 382 7.18 -17.94 12.44
CA LEU A 382 7.22 -17.17 13.68
C LEU A 382 8.66 -16.94 14.18
N ASP A 383 9.59 -17.81 13.84
CA ASP A 383 11.00 -17.70 14.23
C ASP A 383 11.71 -16.51 13.54
N LYS A 384 11.09 -15.94 12.52
CA LYS A 384 11.64 -14.82 11.77
C LYS A 384 10.90 -13.52 12.13
N HIS A 385 11.67 -12.47 12.35
CA HIS A 385 11.08 -11.13 12.54
C HIS A 385 10.23 -10.75 11.31
N SER A 386 8.94 -10.49 11.51
CA SER A 386 7.96 -10.32 10.42
C SER A 386 8.28 -9.17 9.43
N GLN A 387 9.08 -8.22 9.85
CA GLN A 387 9.52 -7.08 9.04
C GLN A 387 11.03 -7.05 8.79
N ASN A 388 11.72 -8.19 8.99
CA ASN A 388 13.17 -8.33 8.78
C ASN A 388 14.00 -7.24 9.47
N LYS A 389 13.54 -6.74 10.64
CA LYS A 389 14.15 -5.62 11.37
C LYS A 389 14.25 -4.32 10.54
N LEU A 390 13.46 -4.18 9.48
CA LEU A 390 13.47 -2.98 8.63
C LEU A 390 13.21 -1.70 9.42
N PHE A 391 12.44 -1.80 10.51
CA PHE A 391 12.05 -0.71 11.40
C PHE A 391 12.49 -0.96 12.84
N ASP A 392 13.68 -1.52 13.01
CA ASP A 392 14.25 -1.74 14.35
C ASP A 392 14.79 -0.40 14.87
N THR A 393 14.02 0.25 15.72
CA THR A 393 14.37 1.55 16.30
C THR A 393 14.96 1.33 17.69
N LYS A 394 16.18 1.81 17.92
CA LYS A 394 16.88 1.65 19.20
C LYS A 394 16.34 2.57 20.31
N ASP A 395 15.77 3.72 19.94
CA ASP A 395 15.29 4.70 20.89
C ASP A 395 13.76 4.75 20.96
N SER A 396 13.22 4.66 22.17
CA SER A 396 11.79 4.81 22.40
C SER A 396 11.46 6.30 22.52
N GLN A 397 10.82 6.86 21.48
CA GLN A 397 10.19 8.16 21.62
C GLN A 397 9.09 8.06 22.69
N ILE A 398 9.21 8.82 23.77
CA ILE A 398 8.21 8.88 24.84
C ILE A 398 7.09 9.80 24.35
N ILE A 399 5.89 9.24 24.17
CA ILE A 399 4.69 10.03 23.86
C ILE A 399 4.25 10.74 25.14
N SER A 400 4.07 12.05 25.08
CA SER A 400 3.65 12.86 26.22
C SER A 400 2.21 12.54 26.65
N GLN A 401 1.87 12.87 27.91
CA GLN A 401 0.48 12.74 28.38
C GLN A 401 -0.46 13.65 27.60
N GLU A 402 -0.01 14.82 27.18
CA GLU A 402 -0.77 15.76 26.37
C GLU A 402 -1.09 15.16 24.99
N ASP A 403 -0.13 14.50 24.33
CA ASP A 403 -0.37 13.84 23.03
C ASP A 403 -1.38 12.69 23.15
N TRP A 404 -1.38 11.95 24.28
CA TRP A 404 -2.38 10.91 24.52
C TRP A 404 -3.78 11.51 24.72
N MET A 405 -3.92 12.62 25.43
CA MET A 405 -5.21 13.31 25.57
C MET A 405 -5.73 13.79 24.23
N LYS A 406 -4.89 14.38 23.37
CA LYS A 406 -5.27 14.78 22.01
C LYS A 406 -5.66 13.60 21.13
N ALA A 407 -4.99 12.47 21.27
CA ALA A 407 -5.38 11.25 20.58
C ALA A 407 -6.76 10.75 21.00
N ASP A 408 -7.08 10.78 22.29
CA ASP A 408 -8.39 10.39 22.82
C ASP A 408 -9.50 11.37 22.38
N ASP A 409 -9.22 12.67 22.29
CA ASP A 409 -10.13 13.67 21.73
C ASP A 409 -10.50 13.35 20.28
N ILE A 410 -9.52 12.91 19.47
CA ILE A 410 -9.75 12.50 18.08
C ILE A 410 -10.65 11.26 18.02
N LEU A 411 -10.40 10.25 18.86
CA LEU A 411 -11.22 9.04 18.90
C LEU A 411 -12.65 9.34 19.31
N THR A 412 -12.84 10.26 20.26
CA THR A 412 -14.16 10.76 20.70
C THR A 412 -14.89 11.48 19.56
N VAL A 413 -14.20 12.34 18.80
CA VAL A 413 -14.80 13.03 17.64
C VAL A 413 -15.20 12.05 16.54
N LEU A 414 -14.49 10.91 16.41
CA LEU A 414 -14.86 9.82 15.49
C LEU A 414 -16.02 8.96 16.00
N ASP A 415 -16.62 9.30 17.15
CA ASP A 415 -17.72 8.52 17.75
C ASP A 415 -17.34 7.05 18.02
N LEU A 416 -16.10 6.84 18.45
CA LEU A 416 -15.60 5.52 18.76
C LEU A 416 -15.78 5.21 20.24
N PRO A 417 -16.27 4.03 20.61
CA PRO A 417 -16.35 3.57 22.01
C PRO A 417 -14.96 3.08 22.50
N LEU A 418 -13.89 3.79 22.11
CA LEU A 418 -12.49 3.38 22.31
C LEU A 418 -11.67 4.58 22.78
N ASN A 419 -10.73 4.35 23.68
CA ASN A 419 -9.72 5.33 24.07
C ASN A 419 -8.37 4.64 24.32
N THR A 420 -7.31 5.42 24.49
CA THR A 420 -5.94 4.91 24.66
C THR A 420 -5.67 4.38 26.07
N SER A 421 -6.52 4.68 27.05
CA SER A 421 -6.35 4.28 28.46
C SER A 421 -7.15 3.04 28.85
N MET A 422 -8.03 2.53 27.97
CA MET A 422 -8.82 1.31 28.27
C MET A 422 -7.93 0.09 28.48
N SER A 423 -8.43 -0.90 29.21
CA SER A 423 -7.73 -2.18 29.37
C SER A 423 -7.80 -3.01 28.08
N THR A 424 -6.89 -3.97 27.98
CA THR A 424 -6.89 -4.93 26.84
C THR A 424 -8.17 -5.74 26.78
N GLU A 425 -8.72 -6.13 27.93
CA GLU A 425 -9.95 -6.90 28.05
C GLU A 425 -11.17 -6.10 27.56
N GLU A 426 -11.29 -4.84 27.96
CA GLU A 426 -12.33 -3.93 27.49
C GLU A 426 -12.24 -3.73 25.98
N PHE A 427 -11.05 -3.48 25.46
CA PHE A 427 -10.80 -3.35 24.02
C PHE A 427 -11.27 -4.61 23.26
N ILE A 428 -10.84 -5.81 23.70
CA ILE A 428 -11.23 -7.08 23.08
C ILE A 428 -12.75 -7.25 23.14
N SER A 429 -13.38 -6.90 24.26
CA SER A 429 -14.84 -6.99 24.41
C SER A 429 -15.56 -6.13 23.38
N ILE A 430 -15.16 -4.89 23.18
CA ILE A 430 -15.73 -3.98 22.16
C ILE A 430 -15.49 -4.50 20.76
N ILE A 431 -14.29 -4.98 20.46
CA ILE A 431 -13.98 -5.53 19.13
C ILE A 431 -14.83 -6.79 18.83
N LYS A 432 -15.22 -7.56 19.84
CA LYS A 432 -16.03 -8.80 19.67
C LYS A 432 -17.54 -8.56 19.74
N SER A 433 -18.02 -7.58 20.52
CA SER A 433 -19.45 -7.22 20.60
C SER A 433 -20.01 -6.72 19.27
#